data_cdaaa0bfd1234e560d6ec7f12e8d292f
#
_entry.id   cdaaa0bfd1234e560d6ec7f12e8d292f
#
_cell.length_a   1.000
_cell.length_b   1.000
_cell.length_c   1.000
_cell.angle_alpha   90.00
_cell.angle_beta   90.00
_cell.angle_gamma   90.00
#
_symmetry.space_group_name_H-M   'P 1'
#
loop_
_entity.id
_entity.type
_entity.pdbx_description
1 polymer ?
#
loop_
_entity_poly.entity_id
_entity_poly.type
_entity_poly.pdbx_seq_one_letter_code
_entity_poly.pdbx_strand_id
1 'polypeptide(L)'
;SKLYNFDRVVSLAPLENRIEVFDINYDPNTDPIDDLMTIKVKVSDIDFTPVIKQVKIIAYKDTTDNDVIKKSFFKKISEYTYTNQGNINDKETVRFKTSLFSQLFTKTIPKASILKNEDGRFLSWELELAPKESQKITIIKNYRVLFYVLIIFILGIIAYYLFRSPILVKKESEVLKIED
;
A
#
# COMPACT_ATOMS: atom_id res chain seq x y z
N SER A 1 -1.27 30.86 11.19
CA SER A 1 -0.09 31.17 10.37
C SER A 1 1.13 31.14 11.26
N LYS A 2 2.11 30.29 10.96
CA LYS A 2 3.42 30.34 11.59
C LYS A 2 4.14 31.53 10.96
N LEU A 3 4.11 32.67 11.63
CA LEU A 3 4.94 33.82 11.28
C LEU A 3 6.39 33.43 11.53
N TYR A 4 7.15 33.24 10.44
CA TYR A 4 8.59 33.17 10.52
C TYR A 4 9.09 34.60 10.79
N ASN A 5 9.55 34.85 11.98
CA ASN A 5 10.14 36.13 12.33
C ASN A 5 11.66 35.95 12.40
N PHE A 6 12.39 36.59 11.48
CA PHE A 6 13.85 36.62 11.48
C PHE A 6 14.27 38.02 11.82
N ASP A 7 15.08 38.16 12.86
CA ASP A 7 15.65 39.42 13.25
C ASP A 7 17.18 39.32 13.18
N ARG A 8 17.82 40.18 12.43
CA ARG A 8 19.27 40.19 12.24
C ARG A 8 19.81 41.58 12.23
N VAL A 9 20.79 41.84 13.12
CA VAL A 9 21.52 43.09 13.14
C VAL A 9 22.77 42.98 12.27
N VAL A 10 22.93 43.91 11.34
CA VAL A 10 24.07 43.97 10.43
C VAL A 10 24.79 45.30 10.64
N SER A 11 26.10 45.24 10.86
CA SER A 11 26.94 46.45 10.93
C SER A 11 27.60 46.68 9.57
N LEU A 12 27.46 47.89 9.04
CA LEU A 12 28.06 48.31 7.77
C LEU A 12 29.07 49.45 8.03
N ALA A 13 30.22 49.36 7.36
CA ALA A 13 31.16 50.48 7.30
C ALA A 13 30.63 51.60 6.37
N PRO A 14 31.08 52.86 6.50
CA PRO A 14 30.69 53.91 5.58
C PRO A 14 30.99 53.51 4.13
N LEU A 15 29.97 53.67 3.24
CA LEU A 15 30.02 53.31 1.81
C LEU A 15 30.11 51.79 1.53
N GLU A 16 29.98 50.95 2.53
CA GLU A 16 29.91 49.48 2.32
C GLU A 16 28.56 49.08 1.76
N ASN A 17 28.60 48.25 0.72
CA ASN A 17 27.43 47.54 0.18
C ASN A 17 27.49 46.07 0.56
N ARG A 18 26.46 45.56 1.17
CA ARG A 18 26.39 44.16 1.58
C ARG A 18 25.05 43.53 1.16
N ILE A 19 25.10 42.31 0.63
CA ILE A 19 23.94 41.50 0.32
C ILE A 19 23.75 40.51 1.45
N GLU A 20 22.59 40.57 2.10
CA GLU A 20 22.20 39.57 3.11
C GLU A 20 21.21 38.60 2.47
N VAL A 21 21.49 37.30 2.64
CA VAL A 21 20.65 36.19 2.14
C VAL A 21 20.00 35.52 3.32
N PHE A 22 18.68 35.37 3.24
CA PHE A 22 17.88 34.63 4.20
C PHE A 22 17.31 33.41 3.50
N ASP A 23 17.74 32.21 3.91
CA ASP A 23 17.19 30.94 3.41
C ASP A 23 15.99 30.55 4.26
N ILE A 24 14.82 30.53 3.65
CA ILE A 24 13.59 30.08 4.30
C ILE A 24 13.28 28.67 3.79
N ASN A 25 13.52 27.67 4.61
CA ASN A 25 13.21 26.29 4.29
C ASN A 25 11.80 25.95 4.81
N TYR A 26 10.89 25.67 3.89
CA TYR A 26 9.57 25.14 4.21
C TYR A 26 9.63 23.61 4.25
N ASP A 27 8.93 23.02 5.24
CA ASP A 27 8.66 21.56 5.20
C ASP A 27 7.87 21.26 3.92
N PRO A 28 8.27 20.27 3.11
CA PRO A 28 7.55 19.88 1.89
C PRO A 28 6.03 19.66 2.11
N ASN A 29 5.65 19.23 3.31
CA ASN A 29 4.24 19.01 3.67
C ASN A 29 3.57 20.23 4.33
N THR A 30 4.16 21.42 4.21
CA THR A 30 3.51 22.65 4.68
C THR A 30 2.23 22.88 3.88
N ASP A 31 1.13 23.17 4.60
CA ASP A 31 -0.15 23.46 3.97
C ASP A 31 -0.01 24.54 2.89
N PRO A 32 -0.80 24.44 1.80
CA PRO A 32 -0.83 25.47 0.78
C PRO A 32 -1.14 26.82 1.39
N ILE A 33 -0.29 27.79 1.10
CA ILE A 33 -0.41 29.16 1.62
C ILE A 33 -0.23 30.15 0.47
N ASP A 34 -1.02 31.21 0.50
CA ASP A 34 -0.80 32.43 -0.29
C ASP A 34 -0.70 33.58 0.71
N ASP A 35 0.51 34.01 1.02
CA ASP A 35 0.78 34.98 2.10
C ASP A 35 1.77 36.04 1.64
N LEU A 36 1.86 37.13 2.40
CA LEU A 36 2.73 38.24 2.13
C LEU A 36 3.93 38.22 3.09
N MET A 37 5.11 38.10 2.55
CA MET A 37 6.33 38.29 3.29
C MET A 37 6.67 39.77 3.37
N THR A 38 6.82 40.30 4.59
CA THR A 38 7.18 41.68 4.82
C THR A 38 8.62 41.78 5.35
N ILE A 39 9.47 42.48 4.61
CA ILE A 39 10.84 42.74 5.02
C ILE A 39 10.88 44.18 5.53
N LYS A 40 11.18 44.35 6.83
CA LYS A 40 11.36 45.64 7.48
C LYS A 40 12.84 45.87 7.68
N VAL A 41 13.32 47.06 7.32
CA VAL A 41 14.67 47.48 7.53
C VAL A 41 14.65 48.68 8.46
N LYS A 42 15.46 48.64 9.52
CA LYS A 42 15.62 49.75 10.44
C LYS A 42 17.10 50.09 10.52
N VAL A 43 17.43 51.37 10.38
CA VAL A 43 18.81 51.86 10.54
C VAL A 43 18.82 52.92 11.66
N SER A 44 19.50 52.61 12.75
CA SER A 44 19.43 53.39 14.01
C SER A 44 17.94 53.50 14.44
N ASP A 45 17.40 54.72 14.44
CA ASP A 45 15.99 54.95 14.79
C ASP A 45 15.07 55.27 13.58
N ILE A 46 15.58 55.09 12.37
CA ILE A 46 14.84 55.36 11.13
C ILE A 46 14.30 54.09 10.57
N ASP A 47 12.97 53.96 10.44
CA ASP A 47 12.29 52.90 9.77
C ASP A 47 12.17 53.19 8.27
N PHE A 48 12.60 52.25 7.45
CA PHE A 48 12.43 52.34 6.00
C PHE A 48 11.10 51.72 5.57
N THR A 49 10.62 52.15 4.42
CA THR A 49 9.40 51.55 3.82
C THR A 49 9.57 50.05 3.68
N PRO A 50 8.67 49.24 4.24
CA PRO A 50 8.77 47.79 4.17
C PRO A 50 8.63 47.29 2.74
N VAL A 51 9.44 46.29 2.38
CA VAL A 51 9.31 45.58 1.11
C VAL A 51 8.37 44.41 1.33
N ILE A 52 7.29 44.38 0.54
CA ILE A 52 6.29 43.30 0.60
C ILE A 52 6.48 42.41 -0.61
N LYS A 53 6.59 41.09 -0.40
CA LYS A 53 6.68 40.06 -1.43
C LYS A 53 5.61 38.99 -1.19
N GLN A 54 4.93 38.59 -2.27
CA GLN A 54 4.01 37.46 -2.22
C GLN A 54 4.80 36.17 -2.21
N VAL A 55 4.44 35.26 -1.28
CA VAL A 55 4.98 33.90 -1.17
C VAL A 55 3.83 32.93 -1.33
N LYS A 56 3.95 32.02 -2.27
CA LYS A 56 2.91 31.03 -2.54
C LYS A 56 3.46 29.62 -2.41
N ILE A 57 2.87 28.83 -1.50
CA ILE A 57 3.09 27.38 -1.42
C ILE A 57 1.95 26.71 -2.20
N ILE A 58 2.33 26.03 -3.27
CA ILE A 58 1.37 25.39 -4.19
C ILE A 58 0.90 24.06 -3.59
N ALA A 59 -0.40 23.76 -3.72
CA ALA A 59 -0.95 22.46 -3.40
C ALA A 59 -0.42 21.40 -4.38
N TYR A 60 0.07 20.28 -3.86
CA TYR A 60 0.47 19.14 -4.68
C TYR A 60 0.13 17.81 -4.00
N LYS A 61 -0.10 16.81 -4.82
CA LYS A 61 -0.36 15.43 -4.43
C LYS A 61 0.82 14.59 -4.83
N ASP A 62 1.25 13.73 -3.94
CA ASP A 62 2.32 12.77 -4.19
C ASP A 62 2.13 11.57 -3.26
N THR A 63 1.55 10.50 -3.78
CA THR A 63 1.38 9.27 -3.02
C THR A 63 2.36 8.23 -3.52
N THR A 64 3.23 7.78 -2.64
CA THR A 64 4.20 6.72 -2.88
C THR A 64 3.71 5.40 -2.32
N ASP A 65 4.00 4.31 -3.02
CA ASP A 65 3.73 2.96 -2.55
C ASP A 65 5.03 2.17 -2.31
N ASN A 66 4.99 1.33 -1.31
CA ASN A 66 6.05 0.37 -1.00
C ASN A 66 5.42 -0.99 -0.74
N ASP A 67 5.95 -2.05 -1.38
CA ASP A 67 5.43 -3.39 -1.23
C ASP A 67 6.43 -4.35 -0.60
N VAL A 68 5.93 -5.21 0.28
CA VAL A 68 6.68 -6.30 0.89
C VAL A 68 5.93 -7.61 0.67
N ILE A 69 6.56 -8.55 -0.03
CA ILE A 69 5.95 -9.84 -0.36
C ILE A 69 6.67 -10.95 0.37
N LYS A 70 5.94 -11.66 1.25
CA LYS A 70 6.40 -12.84 1.96
C LYS A 70 5.70 -14.09 1.41
N LYS A 71 6.47 -15.06 0.94
CA LYS A 71 5.98 -16.35 0.45
C LYS A 71 6.38 -17.46 1.42
N SER A 72 5.44 -18.34 1.71
CA SER A 72 5.65 -19.57 2.49
C SER A 72 4.87 -20.69 1.81
N PHE A 73 5.02 -21.93 2.28
CA PHE A 73 4.31 -23.09 1.74
C PHE A 73 2.81 -22.82 1.56
N PHE A 74 2.34 -22.78 0.32
CA PHE A 74 0.95 -22.46 -0.09
C PHE A 74 0.31 -21.22 0.58
N LYS A 75 1.14 -20.26 1.06
CA LYS A 75 0.68 -18.99 1.63
C LYS A 75 1.51 -17.84 1.07
N LYS A 76 0.85 -16.79 0.61
CA LYS A 76 1.45 -15.52 0.19
C LYS A 76 0.85 -14.38 1.01
N ILE A 77 1.71 -13.56 1.60
CA ILE A 77 1.34 -12.33 2.28
C ILE A 77 1.95 -11.18 1.47
N SER A 78 1.12 -10.28 0.99
CA SER A 78 1.54 -9.06 0.32
C SER A 78 1.10 -7.87 1.16
N GLU A 79 2.04 -7.03 1.55
CA GLU A 79 1.84 -5.82 2.33
C GLU A 79 2.18 -4.63 1.45
N TYR A 80 1.23 -3.73 1.25
CA TYR A 80 1.38 -2.50 0.49
C TYR A 80 1.20 -1.33 1.45
N THR A 81 2.17 -0.43 1.49
CA THR A 81 2.10 0.78 2.31
C THR A 81 2.04 1.98 1.39
N TYR A 82 0.95 2.71 1.46
CA TYR A 82 0.73 3.95 0.71
C TYR A 82 0.98 5.12 1.64
N THR A 83 1.82 6.06 1.23
CA THR A 83 2.21 7.24 2.02
C THR A 83 1.99 8.49 1.19
N ASN A 84 1.22 9.43 1.72
CA ASN A 84 1.05 10.74 1.10
C ASN A 84 2.26 11.64 1.43
N GLN A 85 3.11 11.88 0.44
CA GLN A 85 4.25 12.79 0.49
C GLN A 85 3.86 14.23 0.12
N GLY A 86 2.64 14.41 -0.37
CA GLY A 86 2.08 15.72 -0.73
C GLY A 86 1.71 16.57 0.47
N ASN A 87 1.27 17.80 0.21
CA ASN A 87 0.87 18.76 1.23
C ASN A 87 -0.64 18.99 1.32
N ILE A 88 -1.43 18.20 0.62
CA ILE A 88 -2.89 18.18 0.71
C ILE A 88 -3.40 16.75 0.88
N ASN A 89 -4.64 16.62 1.34
CA ASN A 89 -5.31 15.32 1.41
C ASN A 89 -5.39 14.71 0.01
N ASP A 90 -5.01 13.45 -0.08
CA ASP A 90 -5.12 12.66 -1.31
C ASP A 90 -6.14 11.55 -1.16
N LYS A 91 -6.96 11.38 -2.21
CA LYS A 91 -7.92 10.28 -2.32
C LYS A 91 -7.51 9.40 -3.48
N GLU A 92 -7.14 8.17 -3.16
CA GLU A 92 -6.69 7.19 -4.14
C GLU A 92 -7.54 5.93 -4.08
N THR A 93 -7.83 5.36 -5.26
CA THR A 93 -8.52 4.07 -5.36
C THR A 93 -7.54 3.00 -5.78
N VAL A 94 -7.20 2.13 -4.84
CA VAL A 94 -6.30 0.99 -5.08
C VAL A 94 -7.10 -0.24 -5.49
N ARG A 95 -6.69 -0.90 -6.60
CA ARG A 95 -7.39 -2.07 -7.14
C ARG A 95 -6.43 -3.20 -7.44
N PHE A 96 -6.75 -4.42 -6.97
CA PHE A 96 -6.01 -5.63 -7.29
C PHE A 96 -6.91 -6.65 -7.96
N LYS A 97 -6.50 -7.12 -9.16
CA LYS A 97 -7.25 -8.15 -9.89
C LYS A 97 -7.29 -9.46 -9.10
N THR A 98 -8.47 -10.07 -9.05
CA THR A 98 -8.69 -11.34 -8.36
C THR A 98 -9.62 -12.24 -9.18
N SER A 99 -9.67 -13.54 -8.88
CA SER A 99 -10.63 -14.47 -9.43
C SER A 99 -11.59 -14.95 -8.35
N LEU A 100 -12.72 -15.50 -8.74
CA LEU A 100 -13.68 -16.14 -7.80
C LEU A 100 -12.98 -17.15 -6.89
N PHE A 101 -12.19 -18.04 -7.50
CA PHE A 101 -11.47 -19.08 -6.78
C PHE A 101 -10.43 -18.48 -5.81
N SER A 102 -9.62 -17.53 -6.29
CA SER A 102 -8.63 -16.87 -5.44
C SER A 102 -9.27 -16.13 -4.26
N GLN A 103 -10.44 -15.53 -4.47
CA GLN A 103 -11.15 -14.78 -3.45
C GLN A 103 -11.55 -15.64 -2.24
N LEU A 104 -11.92 -16.91 -2.44
CA LEU A 104 -12.28 -17.85 -1.36
C LEU A 104 -11.12 -18.07 -0.37
N PHE A 105 -9.87 -17.96 -0.85
CA PHE A 105 -8.66 -18.19 -0.07
C PHE A 105 -7.91 -16.90 0.24
N THR A 106 -8.54 -15.72 0.01
CA THR A 106 -7.93 -14.42 0.23
C THR A 106 -8.58 -13.70 1.41
N LYS A 107 -7.76 -13.29 2.36
CA LYS A 107 -8.14 -12.37 3.45
C LYS A 107 -7.42 -11.05 3.26
N THR A 108 -8.12 -9.94 3.49
CA THR A 108 -7.56 -8.59 3.36
C THR A 108 -7.70 -7.81 4.65
N ILE A 109 -6.74 -6.96 4.95
CA ILE A 109 -6.73 -6.05 6.09
C ILE A 109 -6.24 -4.68 5.59
N PRO A 110 -7.07 -3.63 5.61
CA PRO A 110 -8.50 -3.62 5.90
C PRO A 110 -9.31 -4.45 4.89
N LYS A 111 -10.58 -4.72 5.21
CA LYS A 111 -11.46 -5.50 4.33
C LYS A 111 -11.67 -4.77 3.01
N ALA A 112 -11.44 -5.47 1.90
CA ALA A 112 -11.64 -4.93 0.56
C ALA A 112 -13.13 -4.90 0.18
N SER A 113 -13.52 -3.94 -0.62
CA SER A 113 -14.72 -3.97 -1.43
C SER A 113 -14.46 -4.81 -2.68
N ILE A 114 -15.48 -5.54 -3.13
CA ILE A 114 -15.37 -6.37 -4.34
C ILE A 114 -16.07 -5.63 -5.46
N LEU A 115 -15.28 -5.22 -6.46
CA LEU A 115 -15.80 -4.64 -7.70
C LEU A 115 -15.78 -5.69 -8.79
N LYS A 116 -16.88 -5.77 -9.54
CA LYS A 116 -17.02 -6.61 -10.74
C LYS A 116 -17.36 -5.71 -11.91
N ASN A 117 -16.54 -5.74 -12.94
CA ASN A 117 -16.74 -5.02 -14.20
C ASN A 117 -16.44 -5.96 -15.38
N GLU A 118 -16.47 -5.42 -16.60
CA GLU A 118 -16.17 -6.16 -17.83
C GLU A 118 -14.75 -6.75 -17.84
N ASP A 119 -13.78 -6.07 -17.24
CA ASP A 119 -12.36 -6.49 -17.14
C ASP A 119 -12.13 -7.60 -16.10
N GLY A 120 -13.14 -7.93 -15.28
CA GLY A 120 -13.06 -8.97 -14.27
C GLY A 120 -13.46 -8.53 -12.87
N ARG A 121 -12.87 -9.23 -11.89
CA ARG A 121 -13.09 -8.96 -10.46
C ARG A 121 -11.89 -8.31 -9.84
N PHE A 122 -12.14 -7.32 -8.98
CA PHE A 122 -11.11 -6.57 -8.28
C PHE A 122 -11.43 -6.46 -6.79
N LEU A 123 -10.39 -6.57 -5.99
CA LEU A 123 -10.37 -6.10 -4.61
C LEU A 123 -10.07 -4.61 -4.66
N SER A 124 -10.90 -3.78 -4.06
CA SER A 124 -10.78 -2.33 -4.11
C SER A 124 -10.80 -1.71 -2.72
N TRP A 125 -9.98 -0.69 -2.53
CA TRP A 125 -9.95 0.16 -1.35
C TRP A 125 -9.97 1.62 -1.80
N GLU A 126 -10.69 2.43 -1.08
CA GLU A 126 -10.62 3.87 -1.17
C GLU A 126 -9.76 4.35 -0.01
N LEU A 127 -8.61 4.93 -0.34
CA LEU A 127 -7.68 5.51 0.62
C LEU A 127 -7.89 7.01 0.67
N GLU A 128 -7.99 7.56 1.86
CA GLU A 128 -7.99 9.00 2.09
C GLU A 128 -6.84 9.29 3.04
N LEU A 129 -5.77 9.88 2.51
CA LEU A 129 -4.52 10.09 3.22
C LEU A 129 -4.29 11.58 3.45
N ALA A 130 -4.20 11.99 4.71
CA ALA A 130 -3.70 13.31 5.06
C ALA A 130 -2.20 13.44 4.72
N PRO A 131 -1.65 14.66 4.64
CA PRO A 131 -0.21 14.86 4.49
C PRO A 131 0.60 14.08 5.53
N LYS A 132 1.63 13.36 5.09
CA LYS A 132 2.48 12.45 5.90
C LYS A 132 1.78 11.19 6.44
N GLU A 133 0.50 11.01 6.16
CA GLU A 133 -0.19 9.81 6.60
C GLU A 133 0.18 8.60 5.74
N SER A 134 0.28 7.46 6.40
CA SER A 134 0.53 6.18 5.74
C SER A 134 -0.57 5.19 6.08
N GLN A 135 -1.06 4.48 5.06
CA GLN A 135 -2.03 3.41 5.24
C GLN A 135 -1.51 2.11 4.66
N LYS A 136 -1.66 1.03 5.43
CA LYS A 136 -1.18 -0.30 5.05
C LYS A 136 -2.33 -1.19 4.62
N ILE A 137 -2.18 -1.82 3.44
CA ILE A 137 -3.07 -2.86 2.94
C ILE A 137 -2.34 -4.20 2.98
N THR A 138 -2.92 -5.18 3.64
CA THR A 138 -2.37 -6.54 3.71
C THR A 138 -3.29 -7.50 2.97
N ILE A 139 -2.76 -8.23 2.00
CA ILE A 139 -3.45 -9.26 1.23
C ILE A 139 -2.83 -10.62 1.57
N ILE A 140 -3.60 -11.51 2.19
CA ILE A 140 -3.17 -12.84 2.60
C ILE A 140 -3.87 -13.87 1.72
N LYS A 141 -3.15 -14.56 0.84
CA LYS A 141 -3.63 -15.69 0.05
C LYS A 141 -3.15 -16.99 0.72
N ASN A 142 -4.10 -17.86 1.16
CA ASN A 142 -3.78 -19.06 1.91
C ASN A 142 -4.48 -20.30 1.31
N TYR A 143 -3.74 -21.07 0.53
CA TYR A 143 -4.21 -22.29 -0.12
C TYR A 143 -3.90 -23.57 0.68
N ARG A 144 -3.40 -23.48 1.93
CA ARG A 144 -3.05 -24.64 2.75
C ARG A 144 -4.25 -25.54 3.00
N VAL A 145 -5.41 -24.95 3.27
CA VAL A 145 -6.65 -25.71 3.49
C VAL A 145 -6.98 -26.56 2.29
N LEU A 146 -6.94 -25.97 1.09
CA LEU A 146 -7.18 -26.69 -0.16
C LEU A 146 -6.17 -27.83 -0.35
N PHE A 147 -4.91 -27.61 -0.07
CA PHE A 147 -3.86 -28.61 -0.15
C PHE A 147 -4.10 -29.79 0.80
N TYR A 148 -4.47 -29.53 2.06
CA TYR A 148 -4.78 -30.60 3.00
C TYR A 148 -6.04 -31.40 2.62
N VAL A 149 -7.08 -30.73 2.13
CA VAL A 149 -8.28 -31.41 1.61
C VAL A 149 -7.91 -32.32 0.45
N LEU A 150 -7.05 -31.87 -0.48
CA LEU A 150 -6.58 -32.69 -1.59
C LEU A 150 -5.82 -33.92 -1.12
N ILE A 151 -4.91 -33.77 -0.13
CA ILE A 151 -4.19 -34.92 0.46
C ILE A 151 -5.16 -35.92 1.09
N ILE A 152 -6.10 -35.47 1.90
CA ILE A 152 -7.10 -36.33 2.53
C ILE A 152 -7.92 -37.09 1.46
N PHE A 153 -8.29 -36.43 0.39
CA PHE A 153 -9.03 -37.05 -0.73
C PHE A 153 -8.20 -38.13 -1.40
N ILE A 154 -6.92 -37.89 -1.70
CA ILE A 154 -6.02 -38.87 -2.29
C ILE A 154 -5.82 -40.05 -1.35
N LEU A 155 -5.60 -39.83 -0.06
CA LEU A 155 -5.48 -40.91 0.93
C LEU A 155 -6.75 -41.72 1.04
N GLY A 156 -7.92 -41.08 0.96
CA GLY A 156 -9.23 -41.77 0.91
C GLY A 156 -9.37 -42.68 -0.30
N ILE A 157 -8.94 -42.23 -1.49
CA ILE A 157 -8.92 -43.09 -2.70
C ILE A 157 -7.98 -44.29 -2.51
N ILE A 158 -6.77 -44.05 -2.02
CA ILE A 158 -5.80 -45.14 -1.78
C ILE A 158 -6.38 -46.14 -0.78
N ALA A 159 -6.92 -45.68 0.34
CA ALA A 159 -7.56 -46.54 1.33
C ALA A 159 -8.72 -47.34 0.72
N TYR A 160 -9.56 -46.71 -0.07
CA TYR A 160 -10.66 -47.41 -0.78
C TYR A 160 -10.13 -48.57 -1.63
N TYR A 161 -9.06 -48.35 -2.42
CA TYR A 161 -8.50 -49.43 -3.24
C TYR A 161 -7.79 -50.50 -2.43
N LEU A 162 -7.15 -50.17 -1.32
CA LEU A 162 -6.47 -51.15 -0.43
C LEU A 162 -7.47 -52.00 0.31
N PHE A 163 -8.60 -51.47 0.76
CA PHE A 163 -9.61 -52.20 1.53
C PHE A 163 -10.67 -52.87 0.66
N ARG A 164 -10.67 -52.59 -0.65
CA ARG A 164 -11.54 -53.31 -1.58
C ARG A 164 -11.05 -54.74 -1.69
N SER A 165 -11.83 -55.69 -1.13
CA SER A 165 -11.51 -57.12 -1.19
C SER A 165 -11.28 -57.56 -2.63
N PRO A 166 -10.13 -58.23 -2.96
CA PRO A 166 -9.94 -58.80 -4.26
C PRO A 166 -10.99 -59.89 -4.48
N ILE A 167 -11.77 -59.80 -5.52
CA ILE A 167 -12.70 -60.88 -5.91
C ILE A 167 -11.84 -61.99 -6.43
N LEU A 168 -11.58 -63.01 -5.57
CA LEU A 168 -10.96 -64.26 -6.00
C LEU A 168 -11.99 -65.06 -6.75
N VAL A 169 -11.94 -65.06 -8.09
CA VAL A 169 -12.70 -65.98 -8.93
C VAL A 169 -11.98 -67.32 -8.89
N LYS A 170 -12.46 -68.22 -8.03
CA LYS A 170 -11.99 -69.61 -7.97
C LYS A 170 -12.70 -70.37 -9.09
N LYS A 171 -12.03 -70.66 -10.21
CA LYS A 171 -12.53 -71.55 -11.27
C LYS A 171 -12.33 -72.96 -10.81
N GLU A 172 -13.39 -73.63 -10.30
CA GLU A 172 -13.43 -75.06 -10.11
C GLU A 172 -13.75 -75.74 -11.45
N SER A 173 -12.76 -76.42 -11.98
CA SER A 173 -12.97 -77.29 -13.11
C SER A 173 -13.28 -78.73 -12.60
N GLU A 174 -14.52 -79.13 -12.64
CA GLU A 174 -14.90 -80.57 -12.48
C GLU A 174 -14.44 -81.31 -13.71
N VAL A 175 -13.55 -82.27 -13.55
CA VAL A 175 -13.19 -83.26 -14.56
C VAL A 175 -14.16 -84.37 -14.42
N LEU A 176 -15.17 -84.42 -15.31
CA LEU A 176 -16.02 -85.61 -15.45
C LEU A 176 -15.21 -86.72 -16.06
N LYS A 177 -14.93 -87.79 -15.28
CA LYS A 177 -14.39 -89.05 -15.76
C LYS A 177 -15.45 -89.77 -16.43
N ILE A 178 -15.36 -89.97 -17.77
CA ILE A 178 -16.20 -90.88 -18.54
C ILE A 178 -15.51 -92.26 -18.41
N GLU A 179 -16.16 -93.17 -17.70
CA GLU A 179 -15.78 -94.59 -17.69
C GLU A 179 -16.49 -95.27 -18.88
N ASP A 180 -15.69 -95.97 -19.75
CA ASP A 180 -16.15 -96.89 -20.80
C ASP A 180 -16.54 -98.23 -20.20
#